data_8d447d8d3e38e50cdad3e52f67755825
#
_entry.id   8d447d8d3e38e50cdad3e52f67755825
#
_cell.length_a   1.000
_cell.length_b   1.000
_cell.length_c   1.000
_cell.angle_alpha   90.00
_cell.angle_beta   90.00
_cell.angle_gamma   90.00
#
_symmetry.space_group_name_H-M   'P 1'
#
loop_
_entity.id
_entity.type
_entity.pdbx_description
1 polymer ?
#
loop_
_entity_poly.entity_id
_entity_poly.type
_entity_poly.pdbx_seq_one_letter_code
_entity_poly.pdbx_strand_id
1 'polypeptide(L)'
;LNTHVLKNRGFVSLWAGSAISELGGSFGTFCNSIIVYELTGSKLALGSMWLLYFLPSIVFQLVSGPFIDKWSRKWIMIFSQWTRALIFLVPLLSMFLGHLEVWHIYVVQVIIGLVTPLYVPASQAITPTIVAKEQLSTANAYLDGTTRLMMFLAPMAGGVVINYIGTDFTLLLVFILLALSGFLLLRMDEQRVPQGIRKTWLEQFNEGIHYFFKERTIVWLGIFLAFVQFGVGVTMVINLPYITDVLKGNYEDYGLFMAGFPLGYVIGSLLIGKIKFRSRRMFMLGSLVIGGLTYISLGIINAIILAIIVEIIAGIMMAFFSIHNITICQRAIPNHMMGKVMSVRLVISRTAMPIGIVFGGIISELWGIRPLYIMIGLAISLVSIIGIVFPYFKFIDGPPQPELLPKKNNYARQ
;
A
#
# COMPACT_ATOMS: atom_id res chain seq x y z
N LEU A 1 6.73 10.10 -23.43
CA LEU A 1 7.06 10.70 -22.12
C LEU A 1 7.93 11.92 -22.38
N ASN A 2 7.49 13.08 -21.88
CA ASN A 2 8.16 14.36 -22.14
C ASN A 2 9.43 14.41 -21.24
N THR A 3 10.61 14.11 -21.82
CA THR A 3 11.90 14.03 -21.11
C THR A 3 12.38 15.36 -20.49
N HIS A 4 11.64 16.47 -20.74
CA HIS A 4 11.95 17.77 -20.14
C HIS A 4 11.87 17.79 -18.61
N VAL A 5 11.05 16.95 -17.98
CA VAL A 5 10.93 16.85 -16.51
C VAL A 5 12.24 16.38 -15.89
N LEU A 6 12.96 15.46 -16.53
CA LEU A 6 14.24 14.94 -16.05
C LEU A 6 15.42 15.95 -16.20
N LYS A 7 15.21 17.08 -16.87
CA LYS A 7 16.18 18.18 -16.91
C LYS A 7 16.08 19.10 -15.68
N ASN A 8 14.97 19.02 -14.94
CA ASN A 8 14.78 19.78 -13.72
C ASN A 8 15.53 19.10 -12.55
N ARG A 9 16.61 19.74 -12.08
CA ARG A 9 17.47 19.22 -11.00
C ARG A 9 16.70 18.98 -9.70
N GLY A 10 15.75 19.87 -9.36
CA GLY A 10 14.90 19.72 -8.18
C GLY A 10 14.00 18.48 -8.27
N PHE A 11 13.39 18.26 -9.44
CA PHE A 11 12.57 17.07 -9.68
C PHE A 11 13.40 15.77 -9.66
N VAL A 12 14.57 15.76 -10.30
CA VAL A 12 15.44 14.57 -10.28
C VAL A 12 15.87 14.23 -8.84
N SER A 13 16.17 15.23 -8.02
CA SER A 13 16.51 15.02 -6.61
C SER A 13 15.32 14.45 -5.81
N LEU A 14 14.10 14.94 -6.04
CA LEU A 14 12.87 14.41 -5.45
C LEU A 14 12.63 12.97 -5.88
N TRP A 15 12.71 12.69 -7.18
CA TRP A 15 12.44 11.40 -7.76
C TRP A 15 13.46 10.34 -7.30
N ALA A 16 14.76 10.64 -7.42
CA ALA A 16 15.83 9.74 -6.98
C ALA A 16 15.80 9.54 -5.45
N GLY A 17 15.60 10.61 -4.68
CA GLY A 17 15.43 10.53 -3.23
C GLY A 17 14.25 9.66 -2.82
N SER A 18 13.11 9.79 -3.51
CA SER A 18 11.91 8.95 -3.26
C SER A 18 12.16 7.49 -3.64
N ALA A 19 12.81 7.22 -4.78
CA ALA A 19 13.13 5.85 -5.20
C ALA A 19 14.01 5.14 -4.17
N ILE A 20 15.07 5.80 -3.71
CA ILE A 20 16.02 5.27 -2.71
C ILE A 20 15.32 5.12 -1.35
N SER A 21 14.43 6.04 -0.98
CA SER A 21 13.60 5.95 0.22
C SER A 21 12.70 4.72 0.22
N GLU A 22 12.03 4.44 -0.90
CA GLU A 22 11.15 3.27 -1.03
C GLU A 22 11.93 1.97 -0.95
N LEU A 23 13.08 1.91 -1.62
CA LEU A 23 13.98 0.76 -1.54
C LEU A 23 14.47 0.53 -0.11
N GLY A 24 15.03 1.55 0.54
CA GLY A 24 15.53 1.45 1.92
C GLY A 24 14.44 1.14 2.93
N GLY A 25 13.24 1.76 2.78
CA GLY A 25 12.09 1.49 3.64
C GLY A 25 11.57 0.06 3.52
N SER A 26 11.49 -0.46 2.30
CA SER A 26 11.06 -1.85 2.06
C SER A 26 12.08 -2.85 2.59
N PHE A 27 13.38 -2.61 2.38
CA PHE A 27 14.45 -3.43 2.98
C PHE A 27 14.38 -3.43 4.50
N GLY A 28 14.22 -2.25 5.11
CA GLY A 28 14.11 -2.12 6.56
C GLY A 28 12.92 -2.88 7.14
N THR A 29 11.76 -2.78 6.50
CA THR A 29 10.56 -3.50 6.92
C THR A 29 10.72 -5.02 6.78
N PHE A 30 11.30 -5.45 5.66
CA PHE A 30 11.58 -6.86 5.38
C PHE A 30 12.56 -7.44 6.42
N CYS A 31 13.66 -6.74 6.68
CA CYS A 31 14.67 -7.10 7.67
C CYS A 31 14.10 -7.16 9.09
N ASN A 32 13.31 -6.14 9.50
CA ASN A 32 12.67 -6.12 10.82
C ASN A 32 11.75 -7.30 11.04
N SER A 33 10.98 -7.71 9.99
CA SER A 33 10.10 -8.88 10.09
C SER A 33 10.89 -10.17 10.33
N ILE A 34 12.01 -10.34 9.62
CA ILE A 34 12.88 -11.51 9.77
C ILE A 34 13.51 -11.51 11.17
N ILE A 35 14.10 -10.41 11.61
CA ILE A 35 14.74 -10.31 12.94
C ILE A 35 13.74 -10.64 14.06
N VAL A 36 12.53 -10.05 14.03
CA VAL A 36 11.52 -10.35 15.05
C VAL A 36 11.16 -11.82 15.04
N TYR A 37 11.03 -12.43 13.86
CA TYR A 37 10.67 -13.82 13.76
C TYR A 37 11.82 -14.76 14.20
N GLU A 38 13.06 -14.47 13.82
CA GLU A 38 14.25 -15.22 14.26
C GLU A 38 14.43 -15.18 15.78
N LEU A 39 14.21 -14.01 16.41
CA LEU A 39 14.37 -13.85 17.85
C LEU A 39 13.26 -14.52 18.68
N THR A 40 12.04 -14.63 18.12
CA THR A 40 10.86 -15.05 18.92
C THR A 40 10.21 -16.35 18.47
N GLY A 41 10.31 -16.68 17.18
CA GLY A 41 9.50 -17.75 16.58
C GLY A 41 7.99 -17.49 16.60
N SER A 42 7.55 -16.28 17.03
CA SER A 42 6.15 -15.97 17.33
C SER A 42 5.50 -15.12 16.24
N LYS A 43 4.39 -15.60 15.72
CA LYS A 43 3.53 -14.86 14.78
C LYS A 43 2.85 -13.67 15.48
N LEU A 44 2.56 -13.82 16.78
CA LEU A 44 2.02 -12.73 17.60
C LEU A 44 3.04 -11.59 17.75
N ALA A 45 4.33 -11.89 17.91
CA ALA A 45 5.39 -10.89 17.93
C ALA A 45 5.50 -10.13 16.60
N LEU A 46 5.38 -10.82 15.44
CA LEU A 46 5.27 -10.18 14.13
C LEU A 46 4.04 -9.27 14.04
N GLY A 47 2.90 -9.74 14.52
CA GLY A 47 1.68 -8.93 14.59
C GLY A 47 1.87 -7.69 15.45
N SER A 48 2.50 -7.82 16.62
CA SER A 48 2.80 -6.68 17.50
C SER A 48 3.71 -5.66 16.84
N MET A 49 4.73 -6.11 16.10
CA MET A 49 5.61 -5.24 15.31
C MET A 49 4.83 -4.38 14.30
N TRP A 50 3.92 -4.99 13.56
CA TRP A 50 3.08 -4.27 12.59
C TRP A 50 2.08 -3.33 13.27
N LEU A 51 1.49 -3.72 14.41
CA LEU A 51 0.59 -2.85 15.17
C LEU A 51 1.31 -1.59 15.67
N LEU A 52 2.54 -1.75 16.18
CA LEU A 52 3.38 -0.64 16.64
C LEU A 52 3.78 0.31 15.50
N TYR A 53 3.73 -0.12 14.27
CA TYR A 53 3.84 0.75 13.09
C TYR A 53 2.50 1.40 12.74
N PHE A 54 1.42 0.62 12.59
CA PHE A 54 0.16 1.11 12.04
C PHE A 54 -0.61 2.01 13.00
N LEU A 55 -0.67 1.69 14.30
CA LEU A 55 -1.43 2.49 15.26
C LEU A 55 -0.91 3.92 15.36
N PRO A 56 0.41 4.16 15.62
CA PRO A 56 0.95 5.51 15.60
C PRO A 56 0.79 6.19 14.23
N SER A 57 0.95 5.44 13.14
CA SER A 57 0.82 5.98 11.78
C SER A 57 -0.59 6.49 11.49
N ILE A 58 -1.63 5.76 11.86
CA ILE A 58 -3.03 6.18 11.66
C ILE A 58 -3.33 7.41 12.51
N VAL A 59 -2.97 7.38 13.80
CA VAL A 59 -3.22 8.50 14.73
C VAL A 59 -2.50 9.75 14.23
N PHE A 60 -1.22 9.64 13.88
CA PHE A 60 -0.44 10.80 13.45
C PHE A 60 -0.85 11.31 12.08
N GLN A 61 -1.29 10.45 11.16
CA GLN A 61 -1.83 10.87 9.87
C GLN A 61 -3.06 11.77 10.01
N LEU A 62 -3.89 11.55 11.03
CA LEU A 62 -5.07 12.37 11.30
C LEU A 62 -4.69 13.81 11.73
N VAL A 63 -3.57 13.98 12.44
CA VAL A 63 -3.16 15.29 12.98
C VAL A 63 -2.05 15.97 12.15
N SER A 64 -1.43 15.26 11.19
CA SER A 64 -0.27 15.74 10.44
C SER A 64 -0.56 16.87 9.45
N GLY A 65 -1.81 16.99 8.96
CA GLY A 65 -2.20 17.97 7.93
C GLY A 65 -1.78 19.41 8.25
N PRO A 66 -2.12 19.97 9.42
CA PRO A 66 -1.73 21.33 9.80
C PRO A 66 -0.21 21.57 9.88
N PHE A 67 0.58 20.53 10.20
CA PHE A 67 2.04 20.61 10.26
C PHE A 67 2.64 20.70 8.85
N ILE A 68 2.13 19.90 7.90
CA ILE A 68 2.57 19.91 6.50
C ILE A 68 2.24 21.25 5.82
N ASP A 69 1.16 21.91 6.24
CA ASP A 69 0.76 23.21 5.72
C ASP A 69 1.61 24.36 6.27
N LYS A 70 2.06 24.29 7.51
CA LYS A 70 2.82 25.36 8.17
C LYS A 70 4.32 25.27 7.96
N TRP A 71 4.86 24.05 7.88
CA TRP A 71 6.30 23.82 7.81
C TRP A 71 6.80 23.67 6.36
N SER A 72 8.11 23.81 6.14
CA SER A 72 8.73 23.50 4.85
C SER A 72 8.58 22.02 4.53
N ARG A 73 7.97 21.72 3.39
CA ARG A 73 7.75 20.35 2.92
C ARG A 73 9.07 19.63 2.66
N LYS A 74 10.06 20.36 2.13
CA LYS A 74 11.43 19.90 1.96
C LYS A 74 12.02 19.42 3.28
N TRP A 75 11.97 20.26 4.34
CA TRP A 75 12.53 19.90 5.62
C TRP A 75 11.77 18.79 6.34
N ILE A 76 10.45 18.72 6.18
CA ILE A 76 9.64 17.58 6.64
C ILE A 76 10.16 16.28 6.03
N MET A 77 10.38 16.25 4.71
CA MET A 77 10.87 15.06 4.01
C MET A 77 12.29 14.67 4.45
N ILE A 78 13.20 15.64 4.54
CA ILE A 78 14.59 15.41 4.98
C ILE A 78 14.63 14.89 6.42
N PHE A 79 13.90 15.54 7.33
CA PHE A 79 13.80 15.12 8.72
C PHE A 79 13.24 13.68 8.82
N SER A 80 12.20 13.38 8.05
CA SER A 80 11.63 12.05 8.01
C SER A 80 12.66 11.00 7.60
N GLN A 81 13.47 11.26 6.58
CA GLN A 81 14.47 10.30 6.11
C GLN A 81 15.63 10.12 7.10
N TRP A 82 16.14 11.20 7.66
CA TRP A 82 17.23 11.10 8.61
C TRP A 82 16.81 10.49 9.94
N THR A 83 15.59 10.78 10.42
CA THR A 83 15.04 10.09 11.58
C THR A 83 14.91 8.60 11.33
N ARG A 84 14.39 8.20 10.17
CA ARG A 84 14.31 6.79 9.77
C ARG A 84 15.69 6.15 9.65
N ALA A 85 16.68 6.83 9.08
CA ALA A 85 18.05 6.33 9.00
C ALA A 85 18.63 6.12 10.40
N LEU A 86 18.60 7.15 11.25
CA LEU A 86 19.20 7.11 12.59
C LEU A 86 18.58 6.05 13.50
N ILE A 87 17.25 5.84 13.40
CA ILE A 87 16.60 4.82 14.24
C ILE A 87 17.02 3.40 13.88
N PHE A 88 17.40 3.13 12.61
CA PHE A 88 17.93 1.84 12.21
C PHE A 88 19.35 1.56 12.76
N LEU A 89 20.05 2.58 13.27
CA LEU A 89 21.29 2.36 14.01
C LEU A 89 21.05 1.65 15.37
N VAL A 90 19.84 1.76 15.95
CA VAL A 90 19.54 1.09 17.23
C VAL A 90 19.69 -0.43 17.11
N PRO A 91 18.94 -1.13 16.25
CA PRO A 91 19.12 -2.58 16.10
C PRO A 91 20.49 -2.95 15.53
N LEU A 92 21.05 -2.15 14.62
CA LEU A 92 22.37 -2.41 14.05
C LEU A 92 23.45 -2.43 15.15
N LEU A 93 23.52 -1.40 15.98
CA LEU A 93 24.48 -1.31 17.06
C LEU A 93 24.24 -2.38 18.14
N SER A 94 22.96 -2.63 18.49
CA SER A 94 22.63 -3.68 19.45
C SER A 94 23.03 -5.07 18.96
N MET A 95 22.95 -5.32 17.64
CA MET A 95 23.38 -6.55 17.01
C MET A 95 24.90 -6.73 17.10
N PHE A 96 25.67 -5.67 16.78
CA PHE A 96 27.14 -5.68 16.91
C PHE A 96 27.62 -5.86 18.35
N LEU A 97 26.85 -5.34 19.33
CA LEU A 97 27.16 -5.50 20.77
C LEU A 97 26.68 -6.87 21.33
N GLY A 98 26.00 -7.69 20.53
CA GLY A 98 25.46 -8.97 20.97
C GLY A 98 24.27 -8.88 21.92
N HIS A 99 23.59 -7.74 21.98
CA HIS A 99 22.47 -7.45 22.88
C HIS A 99 21.17 -7.11 22.11
N LEU A 100 21.00 -7.67 20.88
CA LEU A 100 19.79 -7.42 20.11
C LEU A 100 18.59 -8.14 20.73
N GLU A 101 17.57 -7.36 21.09
CA GLU A 101 16.29 -7.83 21.60
C GLU A 101 15.11 -7.31 20.79
N VAL A 102 13.97 -7.94 20.87
CA VAL A 102 12.77 -7.62 20.08
C VAL A 102 12.29 -6.19 20.28
N TRP A 103 12.41 -5.66 21.50
CA TRP A 103 11.96 -4.30 21.82
C TRP A 103 12.73 -3.22 21.03
N HIS A 104 13.99 -3.47 20.62
CA HIS A 104 14.73 -2.55 19.76
C HIS A 104 14.00 -2.35 18.43
N ILE A 105 13.52 -3.46 17.83
CA ILE A 105 12.73 -3.39 16.58
C ILE A 105 11.36 -2.74 16.82
N TYR A 106 10.74 -2.99 17.97
CA TYR A 106 9.47 -2.35 18.31
C TYR A 106 9.60 -0.83 18.40
N VAL A 107 10.66 -0.32 19.00
CA VAL A 107 10.98 1.13 19.03
C VAL A 107 11.17 1.69 17.63
N VAL A 108 11.92 0.96 16.76
CA VAL A 108 12.06 1.33 15.35
C VAL A 108 10.70 1.48 14.68
N GLN A 109 9.79 0.52 14.87
CA GLN A 109 8.47 0.54 14.22
C GLN A 109 7.59 1.70 14.70
N VAL A 110 7.60 2.01 15.99
CA VAL A 110 6.87 3.17 16.54
C VAL A 110 7.38 4.47 15.89
N ILE A 111 8.69 4.68 15.85
CA ILE A 111 9.28 5.90 15.28
C ILE A 111 9.01 6.00 13.79
N ILE A 112 9.17 4.90 13.03
CA ILE A 112 8.84 4.87 11.59
C ILE A 112 7.34 5.15 11.39
N GLY A 113 6.47 4.58 12.21
CA GLY A 113 5.03 4.80 12.17
C GLY A 113 4.63 6.25 12.41
N LEU A 114 5.36 6.98 13.27
CA LEU A 114 5.14 8.41 13.51
C LEU A 114 5.65 9.29 12.36
N VAL A 115 6.76 8.93 11.74
CA VAL A 115 7.45 9.81 10.79
C VAL A 115 6.99 9.59 9.33
N THR A 116 6.66 8.36 8.95
CA THR A 116 6.25 8.02 7.57
C THR A 116 5.00 8.78 7.08
N PRO A 117 3.96 9.01 7.90
CA PRO A 117 2.79 9.80 7.48
C PRO A 117 3.08 11.25 7.10
N LEU A 118 4.23 11.80 7.48
CA LEU A 118 4.65 13.14 7.08
C LEU A 118 5.25 13.15 5.67
N TYR A 119 5.97 12.10 5.29
CA TYR A 119 6.75 12.06 4.06
C TYR A 119 5.88 12.08 2.80
N VAL A 120 4.90 11.18 2.71
CA VAL A 120 4.09 11.01 1.49
C VAL A 120 3.28 12.26 1.15
N PRO A 121 2.50 12.86 2.08
CA PRO A 121 1.78 14.10 1.78
C PRO A 121 2.70 15.29 1.48
N ALA A 122 3.87 15.39 2.16
CA ALA A 122 4.84 16.44 1.86
C ALA A 122 5.41 16.29 0.44
N SER A 123 5.73 15.06 0.01
CA SER A 123 6.18 14.76 -1.35
C SER A 123 5.13 15.11 -2.42
N GLN A 124 3.86 14.79 -2.16
CA GLN A 124 2.75 15.14 -3.06
C GLN A 124 2.52 16.66 -3.13
N ALA A 125 2.68 17.36 -2.00
CA ALA A 125 2.46 18.80 -1.91
C ALA A 125 3.64 19.63 -2.47
N ILE A 126 4.87 19.11 -2.47
CA ILE A 126 6.05 19.82 -3.02
C ILE A 126 6.14 19.66 -4.55
N THR A 127 5.67 18.56 -5.12
CA THR A 127 5.77 18.28 -6.56
C THR A 127 5.27 19.43 -7.44
N PRO A 128 4.06 20.03 -7.23
CA PRO A 128 3.57 21.13 -8.05
C PRO A 128 4.32 22.46 -7.83
N THR A 129 5.21 22.55 -6.85
CA THR A 129 6.05 23.74 -6.64
C THR A 129 7.40 23.65 -7.34
N ILE A 130 7.80 22.44 -7.77
CA ILE A 130 9.07 22.16 -8.42
C ILE A 130 8.92 22.08 -9.95
N VAL A 131 7.80 21.53 -10.44
CA VAL A 131 7.58 21.33 -11.88
C VAL A 131 6.46 22.22 -12.42
N ALA A 132 6.54 22.57 -13.70
CA ALA A 132 5.50 23.34 -14.39
C ALA A 132 4.18 22.54 -14.44
N LYS A 133 3.03 23.24 -14.47
CA LYS A 133 1.68 22.61 -14.45
C LYS A 133 1.50 21.60 -15.57
N GLU A 134 2.03 21.87 -16.76
CA GLU A 134 1.96 21.01 -17.94
C GLU A 134 2.75 19.70 -17.77
N GLN A 135 3.71 19.69 -16.86
CA GLN A 135 4.59 18.56 -16.58
C GLN A 135 4.15 17.71 -15.37
N LEU A 136 3.15 18.18 -14.59
CA LEU A 136 2.71 17.50 -13.37
C LEU A 136 2.27 16.06 -13.59
N SER A 137 1.53 15.80 -14.67
CA SER A 137 1.09 14.42 -15.00
C SER A 137 2.28 13.50 -15.25
N THR A 138 3.28 13.97 -15.97
CA THR A 138 4.51 13.21 -16.24
C THR A 138 5.34 13.01 -14.98
N ALA A 139 5.49 14.05 -14.14
CA ALA A 139 6.19 13.96 -12.86
C ALA A 139 5.56 12.93 -11.92
N ASN A 140 4.24 12.99 -11.76
CA ASN A 140 3.50 12.03 -10.93
C ASN A 140 3.60 10.60 -11.49
N ALA A 141 3.61 10.44 -12.83
CA ALA A 141 3.80 9.13 -13.44
C ALA A 141 5.19 8.53 -13.13
N TYR A 142 6.26 9.36 -13.14
CA TYR A 142 7.59 8.90 -12.73
C TYR A 142 7.63 8.52 -11.24
N LEU A 143 7.08 9.34 -10.35
CA LEU A 143 7.05 9.08 -8.91
C LEU A 143 6.25 7.80 -8.60
N ASP A 144 5.01 7.69 -9.08
CA ASP A 144 4.15 6.52 -8.82
C ASP A 144 4.70 5.24 -9.48
N GLY A 145 5.15 5.34 -10.72
CA GLY A 145 5.75 4.20 -11.43
C GLY A 145 6.99 3.66 -10.73
N THR A 146 7.86 4.57 -10.23
CA THR A 146 9.06 4.16 -9.47
C THR A 146 8.69 3.54 -8.13
N THR A 147 7.74 4.10 -7.40
CA THR A 147 7.24 3.51 -6.14
C THR A 147 6.74 2.08 -6.37
N ARG A 148 5.93 1.85 -7.40
CA ARG A 148 5.45 0.50 -7.76
C ARG A 148 6.57 -0.45 -8.16
N LEU A 149 7.56 0.05 -8.92
CA LEU A 149 8.74 -0.73 -9.29
C LEU A 149 9.54 -1.13 -8.05
N MET A 150 9.74 -0.22 -7.08
CA MET A 150 10.43 -0.52 -5.83
C MET A 150 9.63 -1.50 -4.96
N MET A 151 8.31 -1.40 -4.91
CA MET A 151 7.47 -2.38 -4.22
C MET A 151 7.63 -3.82 -4.76
N PHE A 152 7.97 -3.95 -6.05
CA PHE A 152 8.27 -5.25 -6.66
C PHE A 152 9.74 -5.67 -6.43
N LEU A 153 10.69 -4.78 -6.73
CA LEU A 153 12.12 -5.11 -6.70
C LEU A 153 12.68 -5.24 -5.27
N ALA A 154 12.19 -4.43 -4.33
CA ALA A 154 12.78 -4.37 -3.01
C ALA A 154 12.62 -5.66 -2.18
N PRO A 155 11.46 -6.33 -2.11
CA PRO A 155 11.37 -7.61 -1.42
C PRO A 155 12.26 -8.68 -2.05
N MET A 156 12.29 -8.75 -3.39
CA MET A 156 13.13 -9.70 -4.13
C MET A 156 14.63 -9.48 -3.84
N ALA A 157 15.10 -8.25 -4.00
CA ALA A 157 16.49 -7.89 -3.70
C ALA A 157 16.80 -8.04 -2.20
N GLY A 158 15.86 -7.66 -1.31
CA GLY A 158 16.00 -7.79 0.14
C GLY A 158 16.14 -9.24 0.58
N GLY A 159 15.34 -10.14 0.01
CA GLY A 159 15.43 -11.59 0.27
C GLY A 159 16.81 -12.16 -0.12
N VAL A 160 17.30 -11.80 -1.30
CA VAL A 160 18.65 -12.20 -1.77
C VAL A 160 19.73 -11.61 -0.85
N VAL A 161 19.68 -10.31 -0.56
CA VAL A 161 20.70 -9.66 0.27
C VAL A 161 20.75 -10.29 1.67
N ILE A 162 19.61 -10.51 2.32
CA ILE A 162 19.57 -11.12 3.65
C ILE A 162 20.05 -12.57 3.61
N ASN A 163 19.64 -13.33 2.61
CA ASN A 163 19.99 -14.75 2.53
C ASN A 163 21.51 -14.99 2.31
N TYR A 164 22.19 -14.13 1.55
CA TYR A 164 23.60 -14.31 1.19
C TYR A 164 24.57 -13.42 1.98
N ILE A 165 24.12 -12.28 2.47
CA ILE A 165 24.99 -11.26 3.11
C ILE A 165 24.65 -11.12 4.61
N GLY A 166 23.42 -11.43 5.01
CA GLY A 166 22.96 -11.38 6.39
C GLY A 166 22.16 -10.13 6.75
N THR A 167 21.55 -10.18 7.93
CA THR A 167 20.64 -9.13 8.45
C THR A 167 21.39 -7.87 8.90
N ASP A 168 22.61 -8.00 9.43
CA ASP A 168 23.47 -6.91 9.88
C ASP A 168 23.88 -5.99 8.72
N PHE A 169 24.41 -6.54 7.64
CA PHE A 169 24.72 -5.78 6.43
C PHE A 169 23.48 -5.17 5.81
N THR A 170 22.33 -5.85 5.88
CA THR A 170 21.09 -5.30 5.37
C THR A 170 20.65 -4.09 6.17
N LEU A 171 20.75 -4.10 7.51
CA LEU A 171 20.46 -2.93 8.36
C LEU A 171 21.41 -1.76 8.05
N LEU A 172 22.70 -2.03 7.84
CA LEU A 172 23.66 -1.01 7.43
C LEU A 172 23.28 -0.41 6.06
N LEU A 173 22.90 -1.25 5.09
CA LEU A 173 22.42 -0.79 3.79
C LEU A 173 21.17 0.07 3.91
N VAL A 174 20.21 -0.30 4.75
CA VAL A 174 19.00 0.49 5.04
C VAL A 174 19.36 1.88 5.57
N PHE A 175 20.28 1.93 6.56
CA PHE A 175 20.79 3.21 7.09
C PHE A 175 21.38 4.08 5.98
N ILE A 176 22.27 3.51 5.15
CA ILE A 176 22.93 4.24 4.07
C ILE A 176 21.91 4.75 3.03
N LEU A 177 20.96 3.90 2.60
CA LEU A 177 19.95 4.29 1.62
C LEU A 177 19.05 5.42 2.13
N LEU A 178 18.57 5.33 3.36
CA LEU A 178 17.71 6.36 3.94
C LEU A 178 18.48 7.67 4.19
N ALA A 179 19.73 7.60 4.66
CA ALA A 179 20.57 8.76 4.82
C ALA A 179 20.86 9.43 3.46
N LEU A 180 21.22 8.65 2.44
CA LEU A 180 21.45 9.12 1.07
C LEU A 180 20.20 9.77 0.47
N SER A 181 19.03 9.18 0.69
CA SER A 181 17.75 9.78 0.30
C SER A 181 17.62 11.19 0.89
N GLY A 182 17.85 11.35 2.20
CA GLY A 182 17.80 12.65 2.87
C GLY A 182 18.80 13.66 2.29
N PHE A 183 20.03 13.24 1.97
CA PHE A 183 21.04 14.11 1.33
C PHE A 183 20.65 14.53 -0.09
N LEU A 184 20.04 13.64 -0.88
CA LEU A 184 19.55 13.99 -2.21
C LEU A 184 18.46 15.05 -2.15
N LEU A 185 17.57 14.94 -1.17
CA LEU A 185 16.48 15.91 -0.97
C LEU A 185 16.98 17.32 -0.60
N LEU A 186 18.20 17.47 -0.06
CA LEU A 186 18.80 18.79 0.19
C LEU A 186 18.96 19.65 -1.07
N ARG A 187 19.09 19.02 -2.24
CA ARG A 187 19.29 19.71 -3.52
C ARG A 187 17.99 20.28 -4.12
N MET A 188 16.84 20.01 -3.48
CA MET A 188 15.58 20.59 -3.93
C MET A 188 15.45 22.06 -3.52
N ASP A 189 14.91 22.87 -4.42
CA ASP A 189 14.51 24.26 -4.11
C ASP A 189 13.01 24.31 -3.92
N GLU A 190 12.58 24.59 -2.70
CA GLU A 190 11.16 24.75 -2.37
C GLU A 190 10.71 26.19 -2.58
N GLN A 191 9.79 26.41 -3.51
CA GLN A 191 9.08 27.68 -3.63
C GLN A 191 7.89 27.69 -2.67
N ARG A 192 7.91 28.55 -1.65
CA ARG A 192 6.77 28.70 -0.73
C ARG A 192 5.60 29.36 -1.48
N VAL A 193 4.50 28.62 -1.59
CA VAL A 193 3.25 29.17 -2.09
C VAL A 193 2.43 29.66 -0.90
N PRO A 194 2.02 30.96 -0.84
CA PRO A 194 1.13 31.45 0.21
C PRO A 194 -0.18 30.66 0.19
N GLN A 195 -0.57 30.14 1.34
CA GLN A 195 -1.84 29.43 1.46
C GLN A 195 -2.94 30.42 1.88
N GLY A 196 -4.07 30.39 1.15
CA GLY A 196 -5.27 31.12 1.53
C GLY A 196 -5.94 30.53 2.79
N ILE A 197 -6.86 31.30 3.38
CA ILE A 197 -7.66 30.90 4.54
C ILE A 197 -8.47 29.65 4.16
N ARG A 198 -8.14 28.53 4.77
CA ARG A 198 -8.87 27.25 4.60
C ARG A 198 -9.70 26.96 5.84
N LYS A 199 -10.85 26.32 5.65
CA LYS A 199 -11.62 25.70 6.74
C LYS A 199 -10.72 24.79 7.57
N THR A 200 -11.02 24.65 8.87
CA THR A 200 -10.25 23.74 9.75
C THR A 200 -10.31 22.32 9.21
N TRP A 201 -9.23 21.54 9.42
CA TRP A 201 -9.18 20.15 8.98
C TRP A 201 -10.34 19.31 9.54
N LEU A 202 -10.71 19.54 10.81
CA LEU A 202 -11.81 18.85 11.48
C LEU A 202 -13.16 19.12 10.79
N GLU A 203 -13.43 20.35 10.37
CA GLU A 203 -14.65 20.69 9.63
C GLU A 203 -14.69 19.97 8.28
N GLN A 204 -13.58 19.97 7.54
CA GLN A 204 -13.48 19.28 6.26
C GLN A 204 -13.63 17.77 6.39
N PHE A 205 -13.05 17.18 7.44
CA PHE A 205 -13.13 15.76 7.72
C PHE A 205 -14.56 15.36 8.13
N ASN A 206 -15.23 16.18 8.96
CA ASN A 206 -16.62 15.94 9.35
C ASN A 206 -17.60 16.05 8.17
N GLU A 207 -17.41 17.03 7.29
CA GLU A 207 -18.16 17.12 6.03
C GLU A 207 -17.94 15.85 5.16
N GLY A 208 -16.70 15.35 5.10
CA GLY A 208 -16.36 14.12 4.40
C GLY A 208 -17.02 12.88 4.99
N ILE A 209 -17.02 12.73 6.32
CA ILE A 209 -17.72 11.64 7.04
C ILE A 209 -19.22 11.66 6.73
N HIS A 210 -19.85 12.82 6.87
CA HIS A 210 -21.28 12.94 6.63
C HIS A 210 -21.65 12.54 5.20
N TYR A 211 -20.88 13.02 4.20
CA TYR A 211 -21.09 12.64 2.81
C TYR A 211 -20.83 11.15 2.56
N PHE A 212 -19.74 10.59 3.14
CA PHE A 212 -19.39 9.17 2.99
C PHE A 212 -20.54 8.25 3.42
N PHE A 213 -21.11 8.49 4.61
CA PHE A 213 -22.19 7.64 5.12
C PHE A 213 -23.57 7.91 4.46
N LYS A 214 -23.75 9.09 3.86
CA LYS A 214 -24.96 9.40 3.09
C LYS A 214 -25.01 8.66 1.76
N GLU A 215 -23.85 8.46 1.11
CA GLU A 215 -23.77 7.85 -0.22
C GLU A 215 -23.60 6.33 -0.14
N ARG A 216 -24.70 5.60 -0.31
CA ARG A 216 -24.76 4.13 -0.24
C ARG A 216 -23.68 3.43 -1.07
N THR A 217 -23.42 3.91 -2.28
CA THR A 217 -22.39 3.34 -3.17
C THR A 217 -21.02 3.40 -2.54
N ILE A 218 -20.67 4.53 -1.95
CA ILE A 218 -19.35 4.77 -1.35
C ILE A 218 -19.16 3.89 -0.11
N VAL A 219 -20.20 3.79 0.73
CA VAL A 219 -20.18 2.94 1.93
C VAL A 219 -19.90 1.49 1.58
N TRP A 220 -20.66 0.91 0.64
CA TRP A 220 -20.49 -0.50 0.28
C TRP A 220 -19.15 -0.78 -0.41
N LEU A 221 -18.69 0.12 -1.29
CA LEU A 221 -17.36 0.01 -1.88
C LEU A 221 -16.24 0.12 -0.82
N GLY A 222 -16.47 0.93 0.23
CA GLY A 222 -15.60 1.01 1.40
C GLY A 222 -15.59 -0.29 2.21
N ILE A 223 -16.76 -0.91 2.42
CA ILE A 223 -16.90 -2.20 3.13
C ILE A 223 -16.17 -3.32 2.38
N PHE A 224 -16.37 -3.47 1.06
CA PHE A 224 -15.65 -4.47 0.28
C PHE A 224 -14.12 -4.26 0.35
N LEU A 225 -13.68 -2.99 0.31
CA LEU A 225 -12.26 -2.67 0.47
C LEU A 225 -11.75 -3.00 1.89
N ALA A 226 -12.56 -2.78 2.93
CA ALA A 226 -12.18 -3.09 4.30
C ALA A 226 -11.97 -4.60 4.51
N PHE A 227 -12.79 -5.47 3.91
CA PHE A 227 -12.55 -6.92 3.92
C PHE A 227 -11.22 -7.30 3.27
N VAL A 228 -10.88 -6.67 2.15
CA VAL A 228 -9.56 -6.87 1.50
C VAL A 228 -8.43 -6.41 2.42
N GLN A 229 -8.54 -5.23 3.02
CA GLN A 229 -7.52 -4.68 3.91
C GLN A 229 -7.36 -5.50 5.20
N PHE A 230 -8.44 -6.08 5.71
CA PHE A 230 -8.39 -7.05 6.78
C PHE A 230 -7.54 -8.28 6.37
N GLY A 231 -7.80 -8.86 5.20
CA GLY A 231 -7.00 -9.96 4.65
C GLY A 231 -5.53 -9.61 4.50
N VAL A 232 -5.22 -8.42 3.96
CA VAL A 232 -3.84 -7.90 3.88
C VAL A 232 -3.20 -7.80 5.27
N GLY A 233 -3.92 -7.30 6.28
CA GLY A 233 -3.43 -7.27 7.67
C GLY A 233 -3.06 -8.65 8.20
N VAL A 234 -3.87 -9.66 7.95
CA VAL A 234 -3.57 -11.05 8.34
C VAL A 234 -2.31 -11.55 7.63
N THR A 235 -2.20 -11.37 6.31
CA THR A 235 -1.04 -11.87 5.55
C THR A 235 0.27 -11.23 5.94
N MET A 236 0.27 -9.98 6.41
CA MET A 236 1.48 -9.35 6.96
C MET A 236 2.11 -10.13 8.11
N VAL A 237 1.30 -10.86 8.87
CA VAL A 237 1.75 -11.67 10.00
C VAL A 237 2.19 -13.08 9.56
N ILE A 238 1.49 -13.67 8.61
CA ILE A 238 1.64 -15.09 8.30
C ILE A 238 2.50 -15.40 7.08
N ASN A 239 2.76 -14.41 6.18
CA ASN A 239 3.50 -14.67 4.93
C ASN A 239 4.93 -15.19 5.18
N LEU A 240 5.67 -14.60 6.12
CA LEU A 240 7.03 -15.06 6.45
C LEU A 240 7.01 -16.50 7.00
N PRO A 241 6.31 -16.80 8.10
CA PRO A 241 6.26 -18.18 8.61
C PRO A 241 5.57 -19.16 7.65
N TYR A 242 4.73 -18.71 6.72
CA TYR A 242 4.20 -19.56 5.67
C TYR A 242 5.31 -20.10 4.76
N ILE A 243 6.20 -19.24 4.32
CA ILE A 243 7.30 -19.64 3.45
C ILE A 243 8.35 -20.46 4.22
N THR A 244 8.76 -19.99 5.42
CA THR A 244 9.85 -20.64 6.16
C THR A 244 9.42 -21.91 6.85
N ASP A 245 8.28 -21.91 7.53
CA ASP A 245 7.90 -23.06 8.40
C ASP A 245 6.99 -24.05 7.67
N VAL A 246 6.04 -23.54 6.85
CA VAL A 246 5.05 -24.41 6.19
C VAL A 246 5.59 -24.95 4.87
N LEU A 247 6.20 -24.10 4.03
CA LEU A 247 6.76 -24.49 2.73
C LEU A 247 8.25 -24.85 2.77
N LYS A 248 8.93 -24.63 3.94
CA LYS A 248 10.36 -24.93 4.14
C LYS A 248 11.30 -24.21 3.16
N GLY A 249 10.91 -23.00 2.75
CA GLY A 249 11.71 -22.10 1.92
C GLY A 249 12.67 -21.24 2.75
N ASN A 250 13.49 -20.47 2.06
CA ASN A 250 14.43 -19.54 2.64
C ASN A 250 13.97 -18.07 2.47
N TYR A 251 14.81 -17.09 2.87
CA TYR A 251 14.46 -15.66 2.77
C TYR A 251 14.46 -15.15 1.33
N GLU A 252 15.19 -15.78 0.41
CA GLU A 252 15.11 -15.50 -1.03
C GLU A 252 13.74 -15.91 -1.57
N ASP A 253 13.26 -17.09 -1.21
CA ASP A 253 11.91 -17.57 -1.56
C ASP A 253 10.82 -16.66 -1.01
N TYR A 254 10.98 -16.17 0.22
CA TYR A 254 10.07 -15.18 0.81
C TYR A 254 10.10 -13.85 0.03
N GLY A 255 11.27 -13.38 -0.36
CA GLY A 255 11.40 -12.18 -1.18
C GLY A 255 10.71 -12.32 -2.55
N LEU A 256 10.89 -13.46 -3.23
CA LEU A 256 10.22 -13.78 -4.50
C LEU A 256 8.70 -13.88 -4.34
N PHE A 257 8.24 -14.52 -3.27
CA PHE A 257 6.82 -14.61 -2.94
C PHE A 257 6.20 -13.23 -2.74
N MET A 258 6.83 -12.37 -1.93
CA MET A 258 6.39 -10.99 -1.68
C MET A 258 6.40 -10.12 -2.94
N ALA A 259 7.30 -10.37 -3.89
CA ALA A 259 7.36 -9.68 -5.18
C ALA A 259 6.25 -10.13 -6.14
N GLY A 260 5.69 -11.32 -5.98
CA GLY A 260 4.64 -11.87 -6.84
C GLY A 260 3.42 -10.99 -6.94
N PHE A 261 2.90 -10.53 -5.80
CA PHE A 261 1.70 -9.69 -5.76
C PHE A 261 1.87 -8.32 -6.47
N PRO A 262 2.90 -7.50 -6.22
CA PRO A 262 3.13 -6.27 -6.95
C PRO A 262 3.33 -6.49 -8.46
N LEU A 263 4.02 -7.54 -8.86
CA LEU A 263 4.17 -7.93 -10.26
C LEU A 263 2.81 -8.20 -10.90
N GLY A 264 1.99 -9.01 -10.26
CA GLY A 264 0.62 -9.31 -10.70
C GLY A 264 -0.22 -8.04 -10.82
N TYR A 265 -0.12 -7.13 -9.84
CA TYR A 265 -0.84 -5.87 -9.85
C TYR A 265 -0.47 -5.00 -11.08
N VAL A 266 0.81 -4.91 -11.42
CA VAL A 266 1.27 -4.20 -12.62
C VAL A 266 0.69 -4.85 -13.88
N ILE A 267 0.79 -6.17 -14.01
CA ILE A 267 0.21 -6.91 -15.14
C ILE A 267 -1.29 -6.64 -15.26
N GLY A 268 -2.03 -6.75 -14.16
CA GLY A 268 -3.47 -6.49 -14.12
C GLY A 268 -3.83 -5.07 -14.54
N SER A 269 -3.07 -4.07 -14.07
CA SER A 269 -3.28 -2.66 -14.42
C SER A 269 -3.09 -2.38 -15.92
N LEU A 270 -2.19 -3.11 -16.59
CA LEU A 270 -1.97 -3.01 -18.03
C LEU A 270 -3.06 -3.75 -18.85
N LEU A 271 -3.60 -4.83 -18.31
CA LEU A 271 -4.61 -5.64 -18.98
C LEU A 271 -6.02 -5.03 -18.90
N ILE A 272 -6.34 -4.34 -17.81
CA ILE A 272 -7.72 -3.89 -17.53
C ILE A 272 -8.32 -3.01 -18.62
N GLY A 273 -7.52 -2.17 -19.26
CA GLY A 273 -7.96 -1.30 -20.37
C GLY A 273 -8.38 -2.05 -21.63
N LYS A 274 -7.97 -3.32 -21.77
CA LYS A 274 -8.29 -4.17 -22.93
C LYS A 274 -9.51 -5.06 -22.71
N ILE A 275 -9.97 -5.21 -21.43
CA ILE A 275 -11.07 -6.10 -21.08
C ILE A 275 -12.39 -5.36 -21.20
N LYS A 276 -13.29 -5.90 -22.02
CA LYS A 276 -14.68 -5.43 -22.13
C LYS A 276 -15.55 -6.21 -21.16
N PHE A 277 -16.34 -5.53 -20.34
CA PHE A 277 -17.24 -6.14 -19.37
C PHE A 277 -18.65 -5.56 -19.50
N ARG A 278 -19.65 -6.39 -19.29
CA ARG A 278 -21.06 -6.02 -19.38
C ARG A 278 -21.59 -5.36 -18.11
N SER A 279 -21.08 -5.77 -16.95
CA SER A 279 -21.45 -5.27 -15.61
C SER A 279 -20.18 -4.98 -14.81
N ARG A 280 -20.04 -3.74 -14.33
CA ARG A 280 -18.91 -3.32 -13.51
C ARG A 280 -18.91 -4.04 -12.16
N ARG A 281 -20.08 -4.21 -11.58
CA ARG A 281 -20.28 -4.93 -10.33
C ARG A 281 -19.79 -6.37 -10.44
N MET A 282 -20.28 -7.10 -11.46
CA MET A 282 -19.91 -8.50 -11.64
C MET A 282 -18.41 -8.67 -11.89
N PHE A 283 -17.81 -7.80 -12.70
CA PHE A 283 -16.39 -7.85 -12.98
C PHE A 283 -15.55 -7.54 -11.73
N MET A 284 -15.87 -6.45 -11.02
CA MET A 284 -15.16 -6.02 -9.82
C MET A 284 -15.26 -7.05 -8.68
N LEU A 285 -16.48 -7.49 -8.36
CA LEU A 285 -16.70 -8.45 -7.29
C LEU A 285 -16.27 -9.87 -7.68
N GLY A 286 -16.41 -10.24 -8.97
CA GLY A 286 -15.87 -11.49 -9.51
C GLY A 286 -14.35 -11.59 -9.37
N SER A 287 -13.65 -10.47 -9.56
CA SER A 287 -12.19 -10.42 -9.29
C SER A 287 -11.87 -10.67 -7.82
N LEU A 288 -12.71 -10.18 -6.88
CA LEU A 288 -12.54 -10.49 -5.46
C LEU A 288 -12.87 -11.96 -5.12
N VAL A 289 -13.84 -12.58 -5.81
CA VAL A 289 -14.09 -14.02 -5.63
C VAL A 289 -12.85 -14.83 -6.02
N ILE A 290 -12.25 -14.53 -7.19
CA ILE A 290 -11.00 -15.19 -7.60
C ILE A 290 -9.87 -14.84 -6.62
N GLY A 291 -9.77 -13.59 -6.14
CA GLY A 291 -8.82 -13.20 -5.10
C GLY A 291 -9.01 -13.97 -3.79
N GLY A 292 -10.24 -14.27 -3.37
CA GLY A 292 -10.51 -15.15 -2.24
C GLY A 292 -10.09 -16.61 -2.51
N LEU A 293 -10.29 -17.10 -3.73
CA LEU A 293 -9.84 -18.44 -4.14
C LEU A 293 -8.31 -18.55 -4.15
N THR A 294 -7.56 -17.49 -4.44
CA THR A 294 -6.09 -17.51 -4.32
C THR A 294 -5.65 -17.72 -2.87
N TYR A 295 -6.31 -17.09 -1.90
CA TYR A 295 -6.04 -17.35 -0.48
C TYR A 295 -6.34 -18.81 -0.10
N ILE A 296 -7.47 -19.37 -0.55
CA ILE A 296 -7.81 -20.78 -0.32
C ILE A 296 -6.72 -21.70 -0.92
N SER A 297 -6.25 -21.38 -2.13
CA SER A 297 -5.18 -22.11 -2.80
C SER A 297 -3.88 -22.11 -1.99
N LEU A 298 -3.47 -20.96 -1.42
CA LEU A 298 -2.29 -20.85 -0.55
C LEU A 298 -2.43 -21.77 0.70
N GLY A 299 -3.64 -21.92 1.23
CA GLY A 299 -3.88 -22.85 2.35
C GLY A 299 -3.67 -24.32 2.01
N ILE A 300 -3.67 -24.71 0.72
CA ILE A 300 -3.59 -26.10 0.26
C ILE A 300 -2.23 -26.43 -0.37
N ILE A 301 -1.59 -25.45 -1.01
CA ILE A 301 -0.34 -25.60 -1.78
C ILE A 301 0.83 -26.03 -0.88
N ASN A 302 1.70 -26.90 -1.45
CA ASN A 302 2.92 -27.37 -0.81
C ASN A 302 4.21 -26.99 -1.58
N ALA A 303 4.08 -26.25 -2.70
CA ALA A 303 5.21 -25.88 -3.56
C ALA A 303 5.36 -24.36 -3.63
N ILE A 304 6.55 -23.85 -3.36
CA ILE A 304 6.87 -22.40 -3.35
C ILE A 304 6.55 -21.74 -4.70
N ILE A 305 6.95 -22.38 -5.81
CA ILE A 305 6.70 -21.85 -7.16
C ILE A 305 5.20 -21.66 -7.41
N LEU A 306 4.36 -22.61 -6.99
CA LEU A 306 2.91 -22.47 -7.12
C LEU A 306 2.36 -21.36 -6.23
N ALA A 307 2.91 -21.19 -5.02
CA ALA A 307 2.53 -20.08 -4.15
C ALA A 307 2.87 -18.72 -4.77
N ILE A 308 4.03 -18.57 -5.39
CA ILE A 308 4.43 -17.35 -6.11
C ILE A 308 3.48 -17.07 -7.30
N ILE A 309 3.13 -18.09 -8.08
CA ILE A 309 2.17 -17.94 -9.20
C ILE A 309 0.81 -17.49 -8.68
N VAL A 310 0.35 -18.05 -7.59
CA VAL A 310 -0.93 -17.67 -6.94
C VAL A 310 -0.90 -16.24 -6.46
N GLU A 311 0.22 -15.75 -5.90
CA GLU A 311 0.40 -14.34 -5.52
C GLU A 311 0.34 -13.41 -6.74
N ILE A 312 0.92 -13.80 -7.88
CA ILE A 312 0.81 -13.03 -9.13
C ILE A 312 -0.66 -12.93 -9.56
N ILE A 313 -1.40 -14.03 -9.52
CA ILE A 313 -2.84 -14.05 -9.85
C ILE A 313 -3.62 -13.17 -8.87
N ALA A 314 -3.33 -13.24 -7.57
CA ALA A 314 -3.94 -12.39 -6.54
C ALA A 314 -3.72 -10.90 -6.85
N GLY A 315 -2.50 -10.53 -7.24
CA GLY A 315 -2.14 -9.18 -7.65
C GLY A 315 -2.95 -8.69 -8.87
N ILE A 316 -3.10 -9.52 -9.91
CA ILE A 316 -3.91 -9.21 -11.11
C ILE A 316 -5.37 -8.96 -10.70
N MET A 317 -5.95 -9.83 -9.90
CA MET A 317 -7.34 -9.71 -9.45
C MET A 317 -7.54 -8.48 -8.56
N MET A 318 -6.57 -8.18 -7.72
CA MET A 318 -6.59 -6.98 -6.89
C MET A 318 -6.52 -5.69 -7.72
N ALA A 319 -5.74 -5.66 -8.81
CA ALA A 319 -5.73 -4.52 -9.72
C ALA A 319 -7.11 -4.30 -10.37
N PHE A 320 -7.76 -5.37 -10.83
CA PHE A 320 -9.09 -5.30 -11.40
C PHE A 320 -10.12 -4.77 -10.41
N PHE A 321 -10.12 -5.29 -9.18
CA PHE A 321 -10.98 -4.77 -8.12
C PHE A 321 -10.69 -3.32 -7.78
N SER A 322 -9.43 -2.98 -7.49
CA SER A 322 -9.04 -1.67 -6.96
C SER A 322 -9.31 -0.54 -7.95
N ILE A 323 -8.98 -0.73 -9.24
CA ILE A 323 -9.17 0.28 -10.28
C ILE A 323 -10.67 0.55 -10.52
N HIS A 324 -11.51 -0.50 -10.52
CA HIS A 324 -12.96 -0.31 -10.65
C HIS A 324 -13.56 0.32 -9.41
N ASN A 325 -13.17 -0.13 -8.23
CA ASN A 325 -13.65 0.41 -6.97
C ASN A 325 -13.36 1.91 -6.85
N ILE A 326 -12.12 2.35 -7.15
CA ILE A 326 -11.78 3.78 -7.11
C ILE A 326 -12.50 4.58 -8.20
N THR A 327 -12.63 4.03 -9.41
CA THR A 327 -13.31 4.71 -10.52
C THR A 327 -14.80 4.92 -10.24
N ILE A 328 -15.48 3.94 -9.65
CA ILE A 328 -16.89 4.08 -9.26
C ILE A 328 -17.04 5.12 -8.15
N CYS A 329 -16.16 5.09 -7.14
CA CYS A 329 -16.14 6.11 -6.10
C CYS A 329 -15.95 7.52 -6.68
N GLN A 330 -14.98 7.71 -7.57
CA GLN A 330 -14.70 9.01 -8.19
C GLN A 330 -15.87 9.55 -9.02
N ARG A 331 -16.65 8.67 -9.63
CA ARG A 331 -17.87 9.07 -10.36
C ARG A 331 -19.05 9.41 -9.46
N ALA A 332 -19.09 8.82 -8.26
CA ALA A 332 -20.16 9.05 -7.29
C ALA A 332 -19.92 10.31 -6.43
N ILE A 333 -18.71 10.85 -6.41
CA ILE A 333 -18.32 11.97 -5.54
C ILE A 333 -18.20 13.26 -6.36
N PRO A 334 -18.92 14.36 -6.01
CA PRO A 334 -18.72 15.67 -6.62
C PRO A 334 -17.29 16.18 -6.42
N ASN A 335 -16.74 16.89 -7.43
CA ASN A 335 -15.36 17.35 -7.41
C ASN A 335 -14.96 18.14 -6.15
N HIS A 336 -15.85 18.99 -5.62
CA HIS A 336 -15.60 19.80 -4.42
C HIS A 336 -15.55 18.99 -3.12
N MET A 337 -16.08 17.75 -3.11
CA MET A 337 -16.06 16.83 -1.97
C MET A 337 -14.99 15.73 -2.11
N MET A 338 -14.38 15.59 -3.30
CA MET A 338 -13.50 14.47 -3.64
C MET A 338 -12.40 14.24 -2.59
N GLY A 339 -11.64 15.26 -2.25
CA GLY A 339 -10.54 15.14 -1.27
C GLY A 339 -11.03 14.74 0.12
N LYS A 340 -12.14 15.33 0.58
CA LYS A 340 -12.70 15.08 1.91
C LYS A 340 -13.19 13.64 2.06
N VAL A 341 -13.98 13.16 1.09
CA VAL A 341 -14.55 11.81 1.10
C VAL A 341 -13.48 10.74 0.89
N MET A 342 -12.51 10.98 0.00
CA MET A 342 -11.41 10.05 -0.23
C MET A 342 -10.49 9.92 0.98
N SER A 343 -10.28 11.00 1.75
CA SER A 343 -9.53 10.95 3.02
C SER A 343 -10.24 10.08 4.06
N VAL A 344 -11.56 10.26 4.23
CA VAL A 344 -12.37 9.43 5.13
C VAL A 344 -12.32 7.96 4.72
N ARG A 345 -12.51 7.69 3.42
CA ARG A 345 -12.43 6.34 2.87
C ARG A 345 -11.08 5.67 3.15
N LEU A 346 -9.98 6.41 3.01
CA LEU A 346 -8.64 5.92 3.30
C LEU A 346 -8.47 5.54 4.77
N VAL A 347 -8.95 6.37 5.69
CA VAL A 347 -8.90 6.09 7.14
C VAL A 347 -9.71 4.84 7.46
N ILE A 348 -10.98 4.76 7.00
CA ILE A 348 -11.85 3.61 7.27
C ILE A 348 -11.23 2.31 6.72
N SER A 349 -10.73 2.32 5.49
CA SER A 349 -10.13 1.13 4.91
C SER A 349 -8.85 0.71 5.63
N ARG A 350 -7.99 1.65 6.02
CA ARG A 350 -6.75 1.36 6.75
C ARG A 350 -6.98 0.84 8.16
N THR A 351 -8.07 1.23 8.82
CA THR A 351 -8.41 0.73 10.17
C THR A 351 -8.70 -0.77 10.18
N ALA A 352 -9.11 -1.37 9.07
CA ALA A 352 -9.33 -2.80 8.98
C ALA A 352 -8.02 -3.63 9.03
N MET A 353 -6.87 -3.06 8.63
CA MET A 353 -5.57 -3.75 8.66
C MET A 353 -5.12 -4.12 10.08
N PRO A 354 -5.07 -3.20 11.06
CA PRO A 354 -4.74 -3.55 12.44
C PRO A 354 -5.63 -4.67 13.02
N ILE A 355 -6.92 -4.66 12.70
CA ILE A 355 -7.83 -5.72 13.12
C ILE A 355 -7.40 -7.06 12.51
N GLY A 356 -7.07 -7.06 11.22
CA GLY A 356 -6.53 -8.24 10.53
C GLY A 356 -5.21 -8.73 11.13
N ILE A 357 -4.31 -7.82 11.50
CA ILE A 357 -3.02 -8.15 12.13
C ILE A 357 -3.24 -8.85 13.47
N VAL A 358 -4.11 -8.33 14.35
CA VAL A 358 -4.43 -8.95 15.65
C VAL A 358 -5.05 -10.33 15.42
N PHE A 359 -6.04 -10.40 14.54
CA PHE A 359 -6.70 -11.66 14.21
C PHE A 359 -5.71 -12.67 13.63
N GLY A 360 -4.86 -12.23 12.70
CA GLY A 360 -3.81 -13.06 12.09
C GLY A 360 -2.82 -13.60 13.11
N GLY A 361 -2.33 -12.78 14.02
CA GLY A 361 -1.42 -13.18 15.08
C GLY A 361 -2.03 -14.24 15.99
N ILE A 362 -3.21 -13.99 16.54
CA ILE A 362 -3.88 -14.90 17.49
C ILE A 362 -4.30 -16.21 16.82
N ILE A 363 -5.02 -16.13 15.70
CA ILE A 363 -5.59 -17.33 15.07
C ILE A 363 -4.50 -18.20 14.44
N SER A 364 -3.42 -17.63 13.91
CA SER A 364 -2.32 -18.42 13.37
C SER A 364 -1.56 -19.19 14.44
N GLU A 365 -1.49 -18.70 15.68
CA GLU A 365 -0.93 -19.44 16.79
C GLU A 365 -1.84 -20.59 17.23
N LEU A 366 -3.17 -20.38 17.26
CA LEU A 366 -4.12 -21.36 17.76
C LEU A 366 -4.44 -22.46 16.74
N TRP A 367 -4.65 -22.11 15.47
CA TRP A 367 -5.16 -23.01 14.44
C TRP A 367 -4.18 -23.25 13.29
N GLY A 368 -3.06 -22.54 13.30
CA GLY A 368 -2.06 -22.63 12.25
C GLY A 368 -2.34 -21.74 11.05
N ILE A 369 -1.38 -21.69 10.14
CA ILE A 369 -1.36 -20.77 9.00
C ILE A 369 -2.32 -21.19 7.88
N ARG A 370 -2.34 -22.49 7.53
CA ARG A 370 -3.16 -23.01 6.42
C ARG A 370 -4.66 -22.83 6.61
N PRO A 371 -5.26 -23.21 7.77
CA PRO A 371 -6.67 -22.94 8.04
C PRO A 371 -7.01 -21.45 7.97
N LEU A 372 -6.09 -20.60 8.42
CA LEU A 372 -6.29 -19.15 8.40
C LEU A 372 -6.36 -18.60 6.99
N TYR A 373 -5.50 -19.02 6.06
CA TYR A 373 -5.60 -18.68 4.65
C TYR A 373 -6.96 -19.11 4.05
N ILE A 374 -7.40 -20.32 4.35
CA ILE A 374 -8.70 -20.84 3.87
C ILE A 374 -9.85 -20.00 4.43
N MET A 375 -9.84 -19.67 5.73
CA MET A 375 -10.89 -18.86 6.37
C MET A 375 -11.01 -17.46 5.73
N ILE A 376 -9.88 -16.78 5.52
CA ILE A 376 -9.87 -15.45 4.88
C ILE A 376 -10.39 -15.54 3.45
N GLY A 377 -9.90 -16.53 2.69
CA GLY A 377 -10.33 -16.74 1.32
C GLY A 377 -11.82 -17.02 1.21
N LEU A 378 -12.37 -17.85 2.11
CA LEU A 378 -13.81 -18.11 2.19
C LEU A 378 -14.58 -16.83 2.56
N ALA A 379 -14.13 -16.05 3.54
CA ALA A 379 -14.80 -14.83 3.96
C ALA A 379 -14.86 -13.80 2.81
N ILE A 380 -13.74 -13.55 2.12
CA ILE A 380 -13.67 -12.62 0.97
C ILE A 380 -14.57 -13.13 -0.18
N SER A 381 -14.50 -14.42 -0.51
CA SER A 381 -15.29 -15.00 -1.60
C SER A 381 -16.79 -14.94 -1.29
N LEU A 382 -17.21 -15.31 -0.09
CA LEU A 382 -18.62 -15.29 0.33
C LEU A 382 -19.22 -13.88 0.29
N VAL A 383 -18.53 -12.89 0.87
CA VAL A 383 -18.97 -11.49 0.86
C VAL A 383 -19.08 -10.98 -0.57
N SER A 384 -18.14 -11.36 -1.44
CA SER A 384 -18.15 -10.95 -2.86
C SER A 384 -19.27 -11.64 -3.64
N ILE A 385 -19.53 -12.92 -3.41
CA ILE A 385 -20.63 -13.68 -4.03
C ILE A 385 -21.99 -13.07 -3.59
N ILE A 386 -22.15 -12.74 -2.31
CA ILE A 386 -23.35 -12.03 -1.82
C ILE A 386 -23.53 -10.72 -2.59
N GLY A 387 -22.46 -9.94 -2.78
CA GLY A 387 -22.49 -8.71 -3.56
C GLY A 387 -22.87 -8.90 -5.04
N ILE A 388 -22.55 -10.07 -5.63
CA ILE A 388 -22.92 -10.43 -7.01
C ILE A 388 -24.37 -10.91 -7.10
N VAL A 389 -24.78 -11.82 -6.23
CA VAL A 389 -26.07 -12.52 -6.31
C VAL A 389 -27.22 -11.62 -5.88
N PHE A 390 -27.05 -10.86 -4.80
CA PHE A 390 -28.14 -10.05 -4.28
C PHE A 390 -28.46 -8.85 -5.19
N PRO A 391 -29.72 -8.72 -5.67
CA PRO A 391 -30.15 -7.61 -6.53
C PRO A 391 -29.97 -6.23 -5.88
N TYR A 392 -29.92 -6.20 -4.53
CA TYR A 392 -29.66 -5.00 -3.76
C TYR A 392 -28.41 -4.23 -4.22
N PHE A 393 -27.39 -4.91 -4.71
CA PHE A 393 -26.11 -4.30 -5.12
C PHE A 393 -26.07 -3.84 -6.58
N LYS A 394 -27.18 -3.94 -7.32
CA LYS A 394 -27.24 -3.48 -8.74
C LYS A 394 -26.92 -1.98 -8.91
N PHE A 395 -27.10 -1.17 -7.86
CA PHE A 395 -26.75 0.26 -7.89
C PHE A 395 -25.26 0.51 -8.17
N ILE A 396 -24.37 -0.47 -7.92
CA ILE A 396 -22.93 -0.38 -8.21
C ILE A 396 -22.66 -0.29 -9.73
N ASP A 397 -23.51 -0.86 -10.56
CA ASP A 397 -23.40 -0.78 -12.02
C ASP A 397 -23.62 0.66 -12.53
N GLY A 398 -24.33 1.50 -11.76
CA GLY A 398 -24.68 2.87 -12.15
C GLY A 398 -25.71 2.89 -13.30
N PRO A 399 -26.10 4.06 -13.79
CA PRO A 399 -26.99 4.17 -14.93
C PRO A 399 -26.32 3.56 -16.19
N PRO A 400 -27.11 2.98 -17.12
CA PRO A 400 -26.59 2.42 -18.37
C PRO A 400 -25.76 3.46 -19.13
N GLN A 401 -24.58 3.06 -19.63
CA GLN A 401 -23.76 3.99 -20.42
C GLN A 401 -24.42 4.22 -21.79
N PRO A 402 -24.62 5.47 -22.23
CA PRO A 402 -25.18 5.78 -23.54
C PRO A 402 -24.31 5.29 -24.71
N GLU A 403 -23.03 4.99 -24.47
CA GLU A 403 -22.04 4.66 -25.51
C GLU A 403 -22.09 3.21 -26.05
N LEU A 404 -22.92 2.34 -25.50
CA LEU A 404 -23.05 0.95 -25.98
C LEU A 404 -24.29 0.69 -26.84
N LEU A 405 -25.09 1.72 -27.11
CA LEU A 405 -26.10 1.59 -28.14
C LEU A 405 -25.41 1.68 -29.52
N PRO A 406 -25.59 0.71 -30.43
CA PRO A 406 -25.07 0.85 -31.76
C PRO A 406 -25.62 2.14 -32.35
N LYS A 407 -24.75 3.03 -32.86
CA LYS A 407 -25.18 4.22 -33.62
C LYS A 407 -26.17 3.74 -34.66
N LYS A 408 -27.46 4.05 -34.49
CA LYS A 408 -28.44 3.87 -35.54
C LYS A 408 -27.88 4.65 -36.73
N ASN A 409 -27.45 3.90 -37.75
CA ASN A 409 -27.11 4.47 -39.05
C ASN A 409 -28.32 5.26 -39.57
N ASN A 410 -28.33 6.58 -39.38
CA ASN A 410 -29.20 7.47 -40.10
C ASN A 410 -28.63 7.71 -41.52
N TYR A 411 -28.52 6.63 -42.28
CA TYR A 411 -28.43 6.72 -43.74
C TYR A 411 -29.74 6.17 -44.29
N ALA A 412 -30.77 6.99 -44.32
CA ALA A 412 -31.88 6.86 -45.22
C ALA A 412 -32.79 8.10 -45.09
N ARG A 413 -32.45 9.14 -45.84
CA ARG A 413 -33.35 10.11 -46.46
C ARG A 413 -32.57 11.27 -47.05
N GLN A 414 -32.11 11.07 -48.25
CA GLN A 414 -32.16 12.07 -49.32
C GLN A 414 -32.52 11.34 -50.58
#